data_b143c1ce448c7eec3b980cd82df70f74
#
_entry.id   b143c1ce448c7eec3b980cd82df70f74
#
_cell.length_a   1.000
_cell.length_b   1.000
_cell.length_c   1.000
_cell.angle_alpha   90.00
_cell.angle_beta   90.00
_cell.angle_gamma   90.00
#
_symmetry.space_group_name_H-M   'P 1'
#
loop_
_entity.id
_entity.type
_entity.pdbx_description
1 polymer ?
#
loop_
_entity_poly.entity_id
_entity_poly.type
_entity_poly.pdbx_seq_one_letter_code
_entity_poly.pdbx_strand_id
1 'polypeptide(L)'
;MKAKYQMIDPGMKIGYTIIYAWSCPYQDHKGFLKVGQTERFYPKRDDDTSDNSECLRKAAEVRILEDTKTAGIKFNIEYVTLLCYQIEGDGELPKFDFMVRKVLTNSGFRKAEFDHEAGIEWVICAVNAVKAAVKAVKENRSALNPEEVKNLKDIPPIRFYPHQKDCLK
;
A
#
# COMPACT_ATOMS: atom_id res chain seq x y z
N MET A 1 23.84 -3.87 -11.14
CA MET A 1 22.56 -4.15 -10.43
C MET A 1 22.19 -5.59 -10.71
N LYS A 2 22.56 -6.51 -9.82
CA LYS A 2 22.36 -7.93 -10.03
C LYS A 2 21.09 -8.40 -9.32
N ALA A 3 20.28 -9.14 -10.07
CA ALA A 3 19.23 -10.05 -9.65
C ALA A 3 18.09 -9.48 -8.80
N LYS A 4 17.18 -8.76 -9.41
CA LYS A 4 15.80 -8.60 -8.95
C LYS A 4 15.01 -9.93 -8.96
N TYR A 5 15.63 -11.04 -9.35
CA TYR A 5 14.93 -12.26 -9.71
C TYR A 5 15.65 -13.49 -9.18
N GLN A 6 14.92 -14.36 -8.55
CA GLN A 6 15.38 -15.69 -8.20
C GLN A 6 14.89 -16.67 -9.28
N MET A 7 15.80 -17.38 -9.91
CA MET A 7 15.41 -18.47 -10.81
C MET A 7 14.99 -19.67 -9.97
N ILE A 8 13.76 -20.10 -10.09
CA ILE A 8 13.22 -21.30 -9.43
C ILE A 8 13.30 -22.50 -10.36
N ASP A 9 13.17 -22.26 -11.65
CA ASP A 9 13.24 -23.27 -12.70
C ASP A 9 14.00 -22.69 -13.91
N PRO A 10 14.75 -23.49 -14.70
CA PRO A 10 15.35 -22.97 -15.95
C PRO A 10 14.29 -22.35 -16.85
N GLY A 11 14.15 -21.02 -16.82
CA GLY A 11 13.15 -20.26 -17.60
C GLY A 11 12.13 -19.51 -16.76
N MET A 12 11.96 -19.80 -15.46
CA MET A 12 11.05 -19.07 -14.59
C MET A 12 11.82 -18.07 -13.73
N LYS A 13 11.49 -16.79 -13.90
CA LYS A 13 12.04 -15.70 -13.06
C LYS A 13 10.96 -15.23 -12.08
N ILE A 14 11.31 -15.10 -10.80
CA ILE A 14 10.44 -14.51 -9.79
C ILE A 14 10.90 -13.10 -9.47
N GLY A 15 9.96 -12.18 -9.52
CA GLY A 15 10.12 -10.82 -9.04
C GLY A 15 9.50 -10.63 -7.67
N TYR A 16 10.03 -9.66 -6.94
CA TYR A 16 9.56 -9.25 -5.63
C TYR A 16 9.28 -7.77 -5.63
N THR A 17 8.15 -7.38 -5.06
CA THR A 17 7.84 -5.98 -4.80
C THR A 17 7.17 -5.86 -3.44
N ILE A 18 7.45 -4.77 -2.74
CA ILE A 18 6.76 -4.43 -1.51
C ILE A 18 5.68 -3.42 -1.87
N ILE A 19 4.43 -3.72 -1.50
CA ILE A 19 3.35 -2.75 -1.46
C ILE A 19 3.26 -2.20 -0.05
N TYR A 20 3.14 -0.90 0.06
CA TYR A 20 2.98 -0.23 1.34
C TYR A 20 1.87 0.81 1.29
N ALA A 21 1.24 1.03 2.43
CA ALA A 21 0.34 2.15 2.65
C ALA A 21 0.83 2.96 3.85
N TRP A 22 0.85 4.28 3.71
CA TRP A 22 1.23 5.17 4.78
C TRP A 22 0.27 6.35 4.91
N SER A 23 0.19 6.89 6.11
CA SER A 23 -0.62 8.04 6.44
C SER A 23 0.25 9.23 6.85
N CYS A 24 -0.31 10.41 6.70
CA CYS A 24 0.28 11.66 7.14
C CYS A 24 -0.50 12.16 8.37
N PRO A 25 0.17 12.57 9.46
CA PRO A 25 -0.52 12.99 10.68
C PRO A 25 -1.14 14.38 10.58
N TYR A 26 -0.97 15.08 9.48
CA TYR A 26 -1.53 16.43 9.29
C TYR A 26 -3.04 16.39 9.05
N GLN A 27 -3.73 17.42 9.54
CA GLN A 27 -5.20 17.49 9.53
C GLN A 27 -5.83 17.38 8.14
N ASP A 28 -5.21 17.98 7.14
CA ASP A 28 -5.64 17.97 5.75
C ASP A 28 -5.49 16.61 5.05
N HIS A 29 -4.75 15.69 5.67
CA HIS A 29 -4.55 14.31 5.19
C HIS A 29 -5.30 13.27 6.02
N LYS A 30 -6.17 13.69 6.92
CA LYS A 30 -6.90 12.79 7.80
C LYS A 30 -7.82 11.85 7.02
N GLY A 31 -7.68 10.56 7.27
CA GLY A 31 -8.46 9.52 6.58
C GLY A 31 -7.92 9.14 5.21
N PHE A 32 -6.78 9.70 4.80
CA PHE A 32 -6.13 9.39 3.54
C PHE A 32 -4.99 8.40 3.75
N LEU A 33 -4.86 7.47 2.80
CA LEU A 33 -3.71 6.57 2.71
C LEU A 33 -3.03 6.74 1.36
N LYS A 34 -1.72 6.90 1.38
CA LYS A 34 -0.91 6.83 0.17
C LYS A 34 -0.48 5.38 -0.04
N VAL A 35 -0.81 4.82 -1.20
CA VAL A 35 -0.42 3.47 -1.60
C VAL A 35 0.69 3.56 -2.63
N GLY A 36 1.80 2.92 -2.34
CA GLY A 36 2.97 2.88 -3.21
C GLY A 36 3.64 1.53 -3.23
N GLN A 37 4.68 1.41 -4.04
CA GLN A 37 5.49 0.19 -4.12
C GLN A 37 6.98 0.50 -4.16
N THR A 38 7.77 -0.47 -3.76
CA THR A 38 9.21 -0.48 -3.98
C THR A 38 9.68 -1.84 -4.46
N GLU A 39 10.55 -1.83 -5.44
CA GLU A 39 11.12 -3.02 -6.06
C GLU A 39 12.55 -3.27 -5.58
N ARG A 40 13.03 -2.47 -4.64
CA ARG A 40 14.40 -2.52 -4.11
C ARG A 40 14.58 -3.51 -2.96
N PHE A 41 13.69 -4.48 -2.87
CA PHE A 41 13.75 -5.50 -1.85
C PHE A 41 14.08 -6.86 -2.45
N TYR A 42 15.07 -7.49 -1.87
CA TYR A 42 15.50 -8.85 -2.23
C TYR A 42 15.52 -9.69 -0.99
N PRO A 43 14.51 -10.57 -0.79
CA PRO A 43 14.45 -11.39 0.41
C PRO A 43 15.65 -12.34 0.46
N LYS A 44 16.31 -12.38 1.61
CA LYS A 44 17.29 -13.38 1.95
C LYS A 44 16.60 -14.55 2.64
N ARG A 45 17.28 -15.69 2.72
CA ARG A 45 16.70 -16.92 3.29
C ARG A 45 16.13 -16.75 4.69
N ASP A 46 16.79 -15.94 5.52
CA ASP A 46 16.43 -15.76 6.94
C ASP A 46 15.61 -14.49 7.21
N ASP A 47 15.22 -13.77 6.16
CA ASP A 47 14.39 -12.57 6.31
C ASP A 47 12.95 -12.95 6.69
N ASP A 48 12.40 -12.27 7.69
CA ASP A 48 10.96 -12.30 7.96
C ASP A 48 10.23 -11.46 6.93
N THR A 49 9.54 -12.13 6.02
CA THR A 49 8.76 -11.49 4.94
C THR A 49 7.26 -11.50 5.19
N SER A 50 6.84 -11.79 6.42
CA SER A 50 5.43 -11.69 6.81
C SER A 50 4.94 -10.24 6.76
N ASP A 51 3.63 -10.07 6.60
CA ASP A 51 2.99 -8.76 6.56
C ASP A 51 3.36 -7.94 7.79
N ASN A 52 3.70 -6.67 7.57
CA ASN A 52 4.11 -5.73 8.60
C ASN A 52 5.41 -6.08 9.35
N SER A 53 6.21 -7.03 8.87
CA SER A 53 7.51 -7.33 9.46
C SER A 53 8.44 -6.12 9.46
N GLU A 54 9.37 -6.08 10.40
CA GLU A 54 10.36 -5.00 10.48
C GLU A 54 11.23 -4.92 9.21
N CYS A 55 11.55 -6.06 8.64
CA CYS A 55 12.31 -6.17 7.40
C CYS A 55 11.60 -5.43 6.24
N LEU A 56 10.32 -5.72 6.04
CA LEU A 56 9.52 -5.06 5.01
C LEU A 56 9.30 -3.55 5.31
N ARG A 57 9.07 -3.20 6.57
CA ARG A 57 8.89 -1.80 6.99
C ARG A 57 10.13 -0.96 6.71
N LYS A 58 11.31 -1.45 7.02
CA LYS A 58 12.56 -0.74 6.72
C LYS A 58 12.76 -0.49 5.22
N ALA A 59 12.43 -1.46 4.39
CA ALA A 59 12.53 -1.30 2.94
C ALA A 59 11.52 -0.27 2.40
N ALA A 60 10.29 -0.29 2.91
CA ALA A 60 9.28 0.71 2.56
C ALA A 60 9.68 2.11 3.04
N GLU A 61 10.20 2.24 4.28
CA GLU A 61 10.67 3.50 4.86
C GLU A 61 11.71 4.19 3.98
N VAL A 62 12.68 3.45 3.49
CA VAL A 62 13.71 3.99 2.58
C VAL A 62 13.06 4.66 1.36
N ARG A 63 12.07 4.01 0.77
CA ARG A 63 11.38 4.55 -0.41
C ARG A 63 10.50 5.75 -0.07
N ILE A 64 9.78 5.71 1.06
CA ILE A 64 8.93 6.82 1.50
C ILE A 64 9.79 8.05 1.82
N LEU A 65 10.96 7.86 2.43
CA LEU A 65 11.88 8.95 2.75
C LEU A 65 12.42 9.65 1.50
N GLU A 66 12.57 8.96 0.38
CA GLU A 66 12.95 9.61 -0.89
C GLU A 66 11.93 10.68 -1.29
N ASP A 67 10.64 10.43 -1.04
CA ASP A 67 9.57 11.36 -1.38
C ASP A 67 9.34 12.45 -0.30
N THR A 68 9.59 12.14 0.96
CA THR A 68 9.17 12.97 2.10
C THR A 68 10.29 13.73 2.80
N LYS A 69 11.52 13.25 2.73
CA LYS A 69 12.66 13.79 3.50
C LYS A 69 12.91 15.27 3.21
N THR A 70 12.93 15.65 1.96
CA THR A 70 13.22 17.03 1.54
C THR A 70 12.12 18.00 1.98
N ALA A 71 10.87 17.55 1.98
CA ALA A 71 9.72 18.35 2.39
C ALA A 71 9.50 18.34 3.91
N GLY A 72 10.26 17.55 4.68
CA GLY A 72 10.08 17.44 6.13
C GLY A 72 8.74 16.86 6.56
N ILE A 73 8.12 16.05 5.70
CA ILE A 73 6.80 15.46 5.97
C ILE A 73 6.96 14.27 6.92
N LYS A 74 6.16 14.27 7.98
CA LYS A 74 6.03 13.11 8.88
C LYS A 74 5.07 12.09 8.28
N PHE A 75 5.35 10.83 8.51
CA PHE A 75 4.52 9.72 8.03
C PHE A 75 4.45 8.57 9.04
N ASN A 76 3.37 7.79 8.93
CA ASN A 76 3.21 6.53 9.65
C ASN A 76 2.99 5.42 8.63
N ILE A 77 3.79 4.36 8.69
CA ILE A 77 3.59 3.17 7.86
C ILE A 77 2.47 2.35 8.49
N GLU A 78 1.35 2.27 7.79
CA GLU A 78 0.15 1.59 8.26
C GLU A 78 0.10 0.11 7.85
N TYR A 79 0.68 -0.21 6.70
CA TYR A 79 0.68 -1.56 6.15
C TYR A 79 1.81 -1.77 5.17
N VAL A 80 2.44 -2.93 5.23
CA VAL A 80 3.40 -3.41 4.24
C VAL A 80 3.21 -4.89 3.98
N THR A 81 3.35 -5.29 2.73
CA THR A 81 3.28 -6.69 2.31
C THR A 81 4.22 -6.96 1.15
N LEU A 82 4.71 -8.18 1.06
CA LEU A 82 5.53 -8.64 -0.06
C LEU A 82 4.65 -9.31 -1.11
N LEU A 83 4.81 -8.89 -2.36
CA LEU A 83 4.27 -9.58 -3.52
C LEU A 83 5.38 -10.30 -4.26
N CYS A 84 5.14 -11.59 -4.54
CA CYS A 84 5.97 -12.41 -5.41
C CYS A 84 5.21 -12.64 -6.71
N TYR A 85 5.87 -12.49 -7.84
CA TYR A 85 5.24 -12.63 -9.15
C TYR A 85 6.18 -13.26 -10.16
N GLN A 86 5.61 -13.91 -11.16
CA GLN A 86 6.36 -14.46 -12.27
C GLN A 86 6.63 -13.36 -13.30
N ILE A 87 7.82 -13.41 -13.87
CA ILE A 87 8.23 -12.48 -14.93
C ILE A 87 8.28 -13.25 -16.21
N GLU A 88 7.46 -12.82 -17.17
CA GLU A 88 7.46 -13.34 -18.53
C GLU A 88 8.30 -12.43 -19.43
N GLY A 89 9.43 -12.96 -19.91
CA GLY A 89 10.31 -12.24 -20.85
C GLY A 89 11.01 -11.01 -20.23
N ASP A 90 11.30 -10.04 -21.09
CA ASP A 90 11.94 -8.76 -20.74
C ASP A 90 10.90 -7.63 -20.50
N GLY A 91 9.67 -7.98 -20.09
CA GLY A 91 8.58 -7.05 -19.87
C GLY A 91 8.83 -6.03 -18.77
N GLU A 92 8.10 -4.93 -18.84
CA GLU A 92 8.09 -3.92 -17.76
C GLU A 92 7.62 -4.54 -16.44
N LEU A 93 8.17 -4.02 -15.34
CA LEU A 93 7.76 -4.43 -14.01
C LEU A 93 6.30 -4.01 -13.76
N PRO A 94 5.46 -4.92 -13.23
CA PRO A 94 4.06 -4.59 -12.96
C PRO A 94 3.93 -3.46 -11.95
N LYS A 95 3.00 -2.55 -12.21
CA LYS A 95 2.64 -1.45 -11.30
C LYS A 95 1.54 -1.91 -10.36
N PHE A 96 1.88 -2.74 -9.39
CA PHE A 96 0.92 -3.31 -8.45
C PHE A 96 0.25 -2.26 -7.56
N ASP A 97 0.96 -1.22 -7.17
CA ASP A 97 0.40 -0.09 -6.43
C ASP A 97 -0.73 0.59 -7.20
N PHE A 98 -0.56 0.78 -8.50
CA PHE A 98 -1.61 1.28 -9.37
C PHE A 98 -2.81 0.31 -9.43
N MET A 99 -2.56 -1.00 -9.54
CA MET A 99 -3.62 -2.01 -9.54
C MET A 99 -4.41 -2.00 -8.23
N VAL A 100 -3.73 -1.89 -7.09
CA VAL A 100 -4.37 -1.79 -5.77
C VAL A 100 -5.27 -0.55 -5.69
N ARG A 101 -4.76 0.61 -6.10
CA ARG A 101 -5.56 1.84 -6.13
C ARG A 101 -6.75 1.73 -7.08
N LYS A 102 -6.57 1.08 -8.22
CA LYS A 102 -7.65 0.85 -9.18
C LYS A 102 -8.73 -0.07 -8.63
N VAL A 103 -8.36 -1.14 -7.93
CA VAL A 103 -9.34 -2.00 -7.21
C VAL A 103 -10.15 -1.18 -6.22
N LEU A 104 -9.50 -0.32 -5.44
CA LEU A 104 -10.18 0.55 -4.48
C LEU A 104 -11.17 1.50 -5.16
N THR A 105 -10.75 2.20 -6.20
CA THR A 105 -11.62 3.13 -6.92
C THR A 105 -12.76 2.44 -7.66
N ASN A 106 -12.51 1.28 -8.26
CA ASN A 106 -13.56 0.44 -8.87
C ASN A 106 -14.56 -0.08 -7.84
N SER A 107 -14.17 -0.16 -6.59
CA SER A 107 -15.01 -0.62 -5.47
C SER A 107 -15.74 0.51 -4.75
N GLY A 108 -15.62 1.75 -5.24
CA GLY A 108 -16.33 2.92 -4.73
C GLY A 108 -15.59 3.70 -3.64
N PHE A 109 -14.30 3.43 -3.40
CA PHE A 109 -13.44 4.28 -2.60
C PHE A 109 -12.95 5.46 -3.45
N ARG A 110 -12.98 6.67 -2.89
CA ARG A 110 -12.61 7.86 -3.63
C ARG A 110 -11.10 8.14 -3.54
N LYS A 111 -10.55 8.71 -4.60
CA LYS A 111 -9.24 9.34 -4.54
C LYS A 111 -9.31 10.61 -3.68
N ALA A 112 -8.24 10.92 -2.97
CA ALA A 112 -8.13 12.20 -2.31
C ALA A 112 -8.00 13.31 -3.37
N GLU A 113 -8.73 14.39 -3.17
CA GLU A 113 -8.66 15.59 -4.00
C GLU A 113 -7.87 16.65 -3.24
N PHE A 114 -6.81 17.15 -3.85
CA PHE A 114 -6.02 18.28 -3.36
C PHE A 114 -6.16 19.43 -4.34
N ASP A 115 -5.94 20.66 -3.88
CA ASP A 115 -6.07 21.87 -4.68
C ASP A 115 -5.15 21.93 -5.92
N HIS A 116 -4.18 21.03 -5.98
CA HIS A 116 -3.28 20.87 -7.11
C HIS A 116 -3.35 19.42 -7.61
N GLU A 117 -2.91 19.18 -8.84
CA GLU A 117 -2.87 17.83 -9.44
C GLU A 117 -1.93 16.83 -8.69
N ALA A 118 -1.36 17.24 -7.58
CA ALA A 118 -0.61 16.38 -6.69
C ALA A 118 -1.52 15.39 -5.96
N GLY A 119 -1.00 14.22 -5.62
CA GLY A 119 -1.69 13.29 -4.73
C GLY A 119 -2.53 12.22 -5.40
N ILE A 120 -2.27 11.91 -6.67
CA ILE A 120 -2.97 10.83 -7.41
C ILE A 120 -2.84 9.44 -6.75
N GLU A 121 -1.89 9.27 -5.86
CA GLU A 121 -1.62 8.03 -5.14
C GLU A 121 -2.32 7.94 -3.78
N TRP A 122 -3.08 8.97 -3.41
CA TRP A 122 -3.83 9.02 -2.16
C TRP A 122 -5.27 8.54 -2.34
N VAL A 123 -5.72 7.69 -1.43
CA VAL A 123 -7.08 7.14 -1.43
C VAL A 123 -7.73 7.37 -0.06
N ILE A 124 -9.02 7.66 -0.08
CA ILE A 124 -9.83 7.82 1.14
C ILE A 124 -10.34 6.45 1.57
N CYS A 125 -9.63 5.79 2.45
CA CYS A 125 -10.01 4.47 2.95
C CYS A 125 -9.28 4.12 4.25
N ALA A 126 -9.77 3.10 4.93
CA ALA A 126 -9.08 2.48 6.05
C ALA A 126 -8.06 1.42 5.57
N VAL A 127 -7.12 1.05 6.44
CA VAL A 127 -6.08 0.04 6.15
C VAL A 127 -6.67 -1.29 5.69
N ASN A 128 -7.78 -1.73 6.28
CA ASN A 128 -8.43 -3.00 5.89
C ASN A 128 -8.92 -2.99 4.44
N ALA A 129 -9.28 -1.85 3.89
CA ALA A 129 -9.63 -1.72 2.48
C ALA A 129 -8.40 -1.94 1.58
N VAL A 130 -7.24 -1.40 1.95
CA VAL A 130 -5.98 -1.65 1.24
C VAL A 130 -5.61 -3.13 1.28
N LYS A 131 -5.72 -3.79 2.43
CA LYS A 131 -5.47 -5.23 2.57
C LYS A 131 -6.38 -6.06 1.65
N ALA A 132 -7.66 -5.74 1.62
CA ALA A 132 -8.63 -6.40 0.74
C ALA A 132 -8.29 -6.17 -0.74
N ALA A 133 -7.91 -4.95 -1.12
CA ALA A 133 -7.50 -4.63 -2.48
C ALA A 133 -6.22 -5.37 -2.91
N VAL A 134 -5.23 -5.50 -2.02
CA VAL A 134 -4.02 -6.30 -2.28
C VAL A 134 -4.39 -7.77 -2.51
N LYS A 135 -5.28 -8.33 -1.69
CA LYS A 135 -5.77 -9.69 -1.87
C LYS A 135 -6.47 -9.86 -3.24
N ALA A 136 -7.31 -8.90 -3.61
CA ALA A 136 -7.98 -8.91 -4.91
C ALA A 136 -6.98 -8.88 -6.08
N VAL A 137 -5.92 -8.07 -5.99
CA VAL A 137 -4.84 -8.05 -6.98
C VAL A 137 -4.13 -9.39 -7.07
N LYS A 138 -3.81 -10.03 -5.94
CA LYS A 138 -3.23 -11.38 -5.91
C LYS A 138 -4.13 -12.43 -6.57
N GLU A 139 -5.43 -12.25 -6.53
CA GLU A 139 -6.45 -13.12 -7.12
C GLU A 139 -6.83 -12.69 -8.55
N ASN A 140 -6.12 -11.75 -9.16
CA ASN A 140 -6.40 -11.17 -10.48
C ASN A 140 -7.82 -10.58 -10.60
N ARG A 141 -8.36 -10.04 -9.53
CA ARG A 141 -9.65 -9.33 -9.52
C ARG A 141 -9.44 -7.83 -9.69
N SER A 142 -10.30 -7.19 -10.45
CA SER A 142 -10.25 -5.74 -10.71
C SER A 142 -11.08 -4.90 -9.73
N ALA A 143 -11.87 -5.55 -8.87
CA ALA A 143 -12.71 -4.91 -7.85
C ALA A 143 -12.94 -5.86 -6.67
N LEU A 144 -13.33 -5.30 -5.52
CA LEU A 144 -13.84 -6.05 -4.39
C LEU A 144 -15.28 -6.50 -4.70
N ASN A 145 -15.70 -7.63 -4.14
CA ASN A 145 -17.09 -8.04 -4.25
C ASN A 145 -17.99 -7.20 -3.31
N PRO A 146 -19.32 -7.16 -3.54
CA PRO A 146 -20.23 -6.32 -2.76
C PRO A 146 -20.22 -6.61 -1.25
N GLU A 147 -20.01 -7.86 -0.85
CA GLU A 147 -19.94 -8.25 0.55
C GLU A 147 -18.69 -7.74 1.24
N GLU A 148 -17.52 -7.85 0.57
CA GLU A 148 -16.26 -7.26 1.05
C GLU A 148 -16.41 -5.76 1.24
N VAL A 149 -17.00 -5.06 0.28
CA VAL A 149 -17.24 -3.60 0.37
C VAL A 149 -18.17 -3.26 1.53
N LYS A 150 -19.25 -4.02 1.72
CA LYS A 150 -20.16 -3.82 2.83
C LYS A 150 -19.45 -3.96 4.17
N ASN A 151 -18.70 -5.04 4.36
CA ASN A 151 -17.96 -5.30 5.61
C ASN A 151 -16.93 -4.22 5.92
N LEU A 152 -16.32 -3.62 4.89
CA LEU A 152 -15.35 -2.53 5.05
C LEU A 152 -16.00 -1.19 5.39
N LYS A 153 -17.24 -0.95 4.95
CA LYS A 153 -18.00 0.29 5.23
C LYS A 153 -18.73 0.26 6.56
N ASP A 154 -19.05 -0.91 7.07
CA ASP A 154 -19.71 -1.12 8.36
C ASP A 154 -18.74 -1.01 9.56
N ILE A 155 -17.52 -0.54 9.36
CA ILE A 155 -16.59 -0.25 10.44
C ILE A 155 -17.21 0.88 11.28
N PRO A 156 -17.44 0.67 12.58
CA PRO A 156 -18.04 1.70 13.42
C PRO A 156 -17.20 2.99 13.40
N PRO A 157 -17.85 4.15 13.45
CA PRO A 157 -17.15 5.41 13.44
C PRO A 157 -16.08 5.43 14.56
N ILE A 158 -14.93 6.02 14.24
CA ILE A 158 -13.81 6.14 15.18
C ILE A 158 -14.34 6.61 16.55
N ARG A 159 -14.19 5.74 17.56
CA ARG A 159 -14.50 6.13 18.93
C ARG A 159 -13.43 7.12 19.38
N PHE A 160 -13.79 8.39 19.45
CA PHE A 160 -12.94 9.37 20.08
C PHE A 160 -12.74 8.98 21.56
N TYR A 161 -11.50 8.94 22.00
CA TYR A 161 -11.22 8.82 23.42
C TYR A 161 -11.85 10.02 24.19
N PRO A 162 -12.29 9.86 25.45
CA PRO A 162 -12.99 10.91 26.19
C PRO A 162 -12.29 12.28 26.17
N HIS A 163 -10.95 12.29 26.23
CA HIS A 163 -10.14 13.52 26.16
C HIS A 163 -10.13 14.21 24.78
N GLN A 164 -10.54 13.51 23.71
CA GLN A 164 -10.66 14.09 22.37
C GLN A 164 -12.01 14.78 22.15
N LYS A 165 -13.01 14.47 22.96
CA LYS A 165 -14.34 15.11 22.90
C LYS A 165 -14.31 16.53 23.46
N ASP A 166 -13.41 16.81 24.39
CA ASP A 166 -13.30 18.12 25.04
C ASP A 166 -12.57 19.15 24.18
N CYS A 167 -11.86 18.72 23.13
CA CYS A 167 -11.21 19.60 22.15
C CYS A 167 -12.16 20.09 21.04
N LEU A 168 -13.41 19.62 21.00
CA LEU A 168 -14.41 19.96 19.99
C LEU A 168 -15.54 20.86 20.48
N LYS A 169 -15.40 21.44 21.68
CA LYS A 169 -16.33 22.43 22.25
C LYS A 169 -15.85 23.85 22.02
#